data_1d171202bc76137c6955bf02cf46ef0c
#
_entry.id   1d171202bc76137c6955bf02cf46ef0c
#
_cell.length_a   1.000
_cell.length_b   1.000
_cell.length_c   1.000
_cell.angle_alpha   90.00
_cell.angle_beta   90.00
_cell.angle_gamma   90.00
#
_symmetry.space_group_name_H-M   'P 1'
#
loop_
_entity.id
_entity.type
_entity.pdbx_description
1 polymer ?
#
loop_
_entity_poly.entity_id
_entity_poly.type
_entity_poly.pdbx_seq_one_letter_code
_entity_poly.pdbx_strand_id
1 'polypeptide(L)'
;REKIKLADQHRGIKDMRRLPDAIIIVDAQYEDTAIKEARRLDIPTIAIVDSNTDPNKVRYPIPANDDSMRTINIIISALADAVLEAKGVNSIENDVLDVNSSTSTVEKNISLNQVQEEE
;
A
#
# COMPACT_ATOMS: atom_id res chain seq x y z
N ARG A 1 5.04 -8.73 30.92
CA ARG A 1 5.83 -8.55 29.67
C ARG A 1 5.21 -9.32 28.49
N GLU A 2 4.78 -10.57 28.64
CA GLU A 2 4.12 -11.36 27.58
C GLU A 2 2.80 -10.74 27.08
N LYS A 3 1.95 -10.26 27.99
CA LYS A 3 0.66 -9.61 27.63
C LYS A 3 0.84 -8.40 26.71
N ILE A 4 1.89 -7.60 26.94
CA ILE A 4 2.19 -6.43 26.11
C ILE A 4 2.65 -6.90 24.71
N LYS A 5 3.52 -7.90 24.66
CA LYS A 5 4.01 -8.47 23.40
C LYS A 5 2.89 -9.07 22.55
N LEU A 6 1.96 -9.81 23.18
CA LEU A 6 0.77 -10.33 22.49
C LEU A 6 -0.17 -9.21 22.02
N ALA A 7 -0.36 -8.16 22.82
CA ALA A 7 -1.18 -7.01 22.45
C ALA A 7 -0.60 -6.26 21.23
N ASP A 8 0.72 -6.14 21.14
CA ASP A 8 1.39 -5.52 19.98
C ASP A 8 1.26 -6.39 18.73
N GLN A 9 1.39 -7.70 18.85
CA GLN A 9 1.24 -8.64 17.73
C GLN A 9 -0.18 -8.62 17.13
N HIS A 10 -1.21 -8.44 17.97
CA HIS A 10 -2.62 -8.42 17.53
C HIS A 10 -3.19 -7.00 17.35
N ARG A 11 -2.34 -5.99 17.38
CA ARG A 11 -2.76 -4.59 17.32
C ARG A 11 -3.57 -4.26 16.06
N GLY A 12 -3.19 -4.83 14.92
CA GLY A 12 -3.85 -4.58 13.64
C GLY A 12 -5.26 -5.16 13.51
N ILE A 13 -5.58 -6.19 14.32
CA ILE A 13 -6.88 -6.88 14.27
C ILE A 13 -7.77 -6.61 15.49
N LYS A 14 -7.29 -5.81 16.45
CA LYS A 14 -7.97 -5.57 17.73
C LYS A 14 -9.39 -5.05 17.57
N ASP A 15 -9.62 -4.19 16.60
CA ASP A 15 -10.90 -3.54 16.36
C ASP A 15 -11.70 -4.19 15.22
N MET A 16 -11.21 -5.29 14.68
CA MET A 16 -11.86 -6.04 13.61
C MET A 16 -13.07 -6.81 14.16
N ARG A 17 -14.28 -6.43 13.73
CA ARG A 17 -15.54 -7.03 14.21
C ARG A 17 -16.06 -8.17 13.36
N ARG A 18 -15.56 -8.32 12.13
CA ARG A 18 -15.95 -9.35 11.16
C ARG A 18 -14.72 -9.81 10.38
N LEU A 19 -14.83 -10.98 9.77
CA LEU A 19 -13.81 -11.46 8.85
C LEU A 19 -13.69 -10.51 7.64
N PRO A 20 -12.49 -10.33 7.09
CA PRO A 20 -12.28 -9.51 5.90
C PRO A 20 -12.90 -10.18 4.67
N ASP A 21 -13.35 -9.37 3.72
CA ASP A 21 -13.90 -9.84 2.46
C ASP A 21 -12.82 -10.31 1.47
N ALA A 22 -11.58 -9.86 1.65
CA ALA A 22 -10.39 -10.29 0.93
C ALA A 22 -9.13 -10.00 1.76
N ILE A 23 -8.03 -10.70 1.47
CA ILE A 23 -6.72 -10.47 2.09
C ILE A 23 -5.68 -10.19 1.01
N ILE A 24 -4.90 -9.12 1.20
CA ILE A 24 -3.76 -8.79 0.35
C ILE A 24 -2.49 -9.23 1.08
N ILE A 25 -1.63 -9.97 0.40
CA ILE A 25 -0.41 -10.57 0.94
C ILE A 25 0.77 -10.13 0.07
N VAL A 26 1.83 -9.61 0.68
CA VAL A 26 3.00 -9.12 -0.04
C VAL A 26 3.97 -10.24 -0.38
N ASP A 27 4.28 -11.10 0.58
CA ASP A 27 5.19 -12.26 0.41
C ASP A 27 4.42 -13.55 0.66
N ALA A 28 4.04 -14.21 -0.41
CA ALA A 28 3.24 -15.43 -0.34
C ALA A 28 4.02 -16.65 0.19
N GLN A 29 5.35 -16.63 0.10
CA GLN A 29 6.20 -17.68 0.67
C GLN A 29 6.30 -17.56 2.19
N TYR A 30 6.52 -16.34 2.68
CA TYR A 30 6.67 -16.08 4.10
C TYR A 30 5.33 -16.23 4.84
N GLU A 31 4.24 -15.76 4.24
CA GLU A 31 2.90 -15.73 4.82
C GLU A 31 2.04 -16.98 4.46
N ASP A 32 2.68 -18.12 4.20
CA ASP A 32 1.99 -19.38 3.84
C ASP A 32 0.92 -19.81 4.87
N THR A 33 1.12 -19.48 6.13
CA THR A 33 0.14 -19.73 7.20
C THR A 33 -1.13 -18.91 7.00
N ALA A 34 -1.01 -17.62 6.69
CA ALA A 34 -2.16 -16.75 6.43
C ALA A 34 -2.93 -17.20 5.20
N ILE A 35 -2.24 -17.67 4.15
CA ILE A 35 -2.87 -18.23 2.94
C ILE A 35 -3.68 -19.49 3.27
N LYS A 36 -3.13 -20.40 4.07
CA LYS A 36 -3.83 -21.62 4.50
C LYS A 36 -5.05 -21.31 5.37
N GLU A 37 -4.95 -20.35 6.25
CA GLU A 37 -6.07 -19.92 7.09
C GLU A 37 -7.17 -19.26 6.26
N ALA A 38 -6.82 -18.34 5.37
CA ALA A 38 -7.76 -17.71 4.45
C ALA A 38 -8.50 -18.73 3.59
N ARG A 39 -7.79 -19.73 3.08
CA ARG A 39 -8.38 -20.83 2.29
C ARG A 39 -9.38 -21.66 3.09
N ARG A 40 -9.12 -21.93 4.37
CA ARG A 40 -10.05 -22.65 5.24
C ARG A 40 -11.32 -21.87 5.53
N LEU A 41 -11.23 -20.54 5.54
CA LEU A 41 -12.34 -19.62 5.78
C LEU A 41 -13.02 -19.15 4.48
N ASP A 42 -12.60 -19.68 3.33
CA ASP A 42 -13.04 -19.26 1.99
C ASP A 42 -12.88 -17.75 1.73
N ILE A 43 -11.86 -17.13 2.33
CA ILE A 43 -11.53 -15.73 2.11
C ILE A 43 -10.61 -15.64 0.89
N PRO A 44 -10.97 -14.86 -0.15
CA PRO A 44 -10.12 -14.68 -1.32
C PRO A 44 -8.81 -13.98 -0.96
N THR A 45 -7.69 -14.53 -1.49
CA THR A 45 -6.34 -14.00 -1.30
C THR A 45 -5.83 -13.39 -2.59
N ILE A 46 -5.30 -12.17 -2.50
CA ILE A 46 -4.57 -11.48 -3.56
C ILE A 46 -3.12 -11.40 -3.07
N ALA A 47 -2.16 -11.96 -3.78
CA ALA A 47 -0.79 -11.97 -3.29
C ALA A 47 0.24 -11.66 -4.37
N ILE A 48 1.29 -10.96 -3.97
CA ILE A 48 2.52 -10.86 -4.77
C ILE A 48 3.23 -12.21 -4.69
N VAL A 49 3.54 -12.77 -5.84
CA VAL A 49 4.15 -14.09 -5.99
C VAL A 49 5.43 -13.97 -6.79
N ASP A 50 6.55 -14.23 -6.15
CA ASP A 50 7.86 -14.28 -6.78
C ASP A 50 8.19 -15.71 -7.24
N SER A 51 9.35 -15.89 -7.85
CA SER A 51 9.83 -17.16 -8.43
C SER A 51 9.96 -18.33 -7.42
N ASN A 52 10.04 -18.02 -6.13
CA ASN A 52 10.16 -18.98 -5.02
C ASN A 52 8.82 -19.53 -4.51
N THR A 53 7.70 -19.09 -5.07
CA THR A 53 6.35 -19.42 -4.57
C THR A 53 5.47 -20.06 -5.65
N ASP A 54 4.71 -21.08 -5.27
CA ASP A 54 3.72 -21.71 -6.15
C ASP A 54 2.48 -20.81 -6.30
N PRO A 55 2.17 -20.28 -7.50
CA PRO A 55 1.04 -19.42 -7.73
C PRO A 55 -0.34 -20.08 -7.48
N ASN A 56 -0.40 -21.42 -7.55
CA ASN A 56 -1.64 -22.16 -7.32
C ASN A 56 -2.11 -22.13 -5.85
N LYS A 57 -1.27 -21.69 -4.93
CA LYS A 57 -1.63 -21.53 -3.52
C LYS A 57 -2.54 -20.32 -3.29
N VAL A 58 -2.53 -19.34 -4.18
CA VAL A 58 -3.20 -18.06 -4.06
C VAL A 58 -4.35 -17.97 -5.06
N ARG A 59 -5.46 -17.35 -4.67
CA ARG A 59 -6.62 -17.20 -5.56
C ARG A 59 -6.38 -16.21 -6.69
N TYR A 60 -5.69 -15.11 -6.40
CA TYR A 60 -5.34 -14.05 -7.35
C TYR A 60 -3.85 -13.73 -7.23
N PRO A 61 -2.97 -14.48 -7.93
CA PRO A 61 -1.54 -14.23 -7.90
C PRO A 61 -1.17 -13.03 -8.76
N ILE A 62 -0.29 -12.17 -8.25
CA ILE A 62 0.32 -11.07 -8.96
C ILE A 62 1.81 -11.40 -9.11
N PRO A 63 2.29 -11.82 -10.29
CA PRO A 63 3.69 -12.16 -10.48
C PRO A 63 4.55 -10.90 -10.43
N ALA A 64 5.36 -10.76 -9.39
CA ALA A 64 6.27 -9.63 -9.21
C ALA A 64 7.29 -9.93 -8.10
N ASN A 65 8.35 -9.11 -8.03
CA ASN A 65 9.36 -9.18 -6.99
C ASN A 65 8.79 -8.67 -5.66
N ASP A 66 8.86 -9.48 -4.62
CA ASP A 66 8.36 -9.22 -3.27
C ASP A 66 9.41 -8.63 -2.31
N ASP A 67 10.70 -8.58 -2.71
CA ASP A 67 11.79 -7.96 -1.94
C ASP A 67 11.98 -6.46 -2.24
N SER A 68 11.47 -5.98 -3.38
CA SER A 68 11.65 -4.61 -3.83
C SER A 68 10.57 -3.68 -3.28
N MET A 69 10.93 -2.77 -2.39
CA MET A 69 10.02 -1.74 -1.86
C MET A 69 9.34 -0.92 -2.96
N ARG A 70 10.04 -0.65 -4.06
CA ARG A 70 9.47 0.09 -5.20
C ARG A 70 8.37 -0.71 -5.89
N THR A 71 8.58 -1.99 -6.11
CA THR A 71 7.60 -2.90 -6.71
C THR A 71 6.38 -3.03 -5.82
N ILE A 72 6.60 -3.29 -4.53
CA ILE A 72 5.53 -3.40 -3.53
C ILE A 72 4.68 -2.14 -3.49
N ASN A 73 5.30 -0.96 -3.41
CA ASN A 73 4.58 0.31 -3.35
C ASN A 73 3.71 0.54 -4.59
N ILE A 74 4.22 0.26 -5.80
CA ILE A 74 3.44 0.41 -7.05
C ILE A 74 2.20 -0.49 -7.02
N ILE A 75 2.36 -1.76 -6.65
CA ILE A 75 1.27 -2.73 -6.65
C ILE A 75 0.23 -2.39 -5.57
N ILE A 76 0.70 -2.11 -4.34
CA ILE A 76 -0.20 -1.78 -3.23
C ILE A 76 -0.96 -0.47 -3.49
N SER A 77 -0.30 0.55 -4.08
CA SER A 77 -0.98 1.79 -4.47
C SER A 77 -2.08 1.52 -5.51
N ALA A 78 -1.78 0.75 -6.55
CA ALA A 78 -2.77 0.41 -7.57
C ALA A 78 -3.98 -0.37 -7.00
N LEU A 79 -3.74 -1.29 -6.05
CA LEU A 79 -4.80 -2.01 -5.37
C LEU A 79 -5.63 -1.09 -4.46
N ALA A 80 -4.97 -0.15 -3.77
CA ALA A 80 -5.65 0.84 -2.93
C ALA A 80 -6.53 1.77 -3.77
N ASP A 81 -6.03 2.25 -4.89
CA ASP A 81 -6.78 3.11 -5.83
C ASP A 81 -8.02 2.39 -6.36
N ALA A 82 -7.90 1.13 -6.76
CA ALA A 82 -9.02 0.32 -7.21
C ALA A 82 -10.11 0.16 -6.12
N VAL A 83 -9.70 0.00 -4.85
CA VAL A 83 -10.64 -0.08 -3.72
C VAL A 83 -11.34 1.26 -3.47
N LEU A 84 -10.61 2.37 -3.56
CA LEU A 84 -11.15 3.72 -3.39
C LEU A 84 -12.13 4.05 -4.52
N GLU A 85 -11.79 3.74 -5.75
CA GLU A 85 -12.66 3.91 -6.91
C GLU A 85 -13.96 3.11 -6.75
N ALA A 86 -13.87 1.85 -6.36
CA ALA A 86 -15.03 1.00 -6.11
C ALA A 86 -15.94 1.51 -4.98
N LYS A 87 -15.38 2.24 -4.00
CA LYS A 87 -16.12 2.89 -2.92
C LYS A 87 -16.71 4.26 -3.31
N GLY A 88 -16.48 4.73 -4.54
CA GLY A 88 -16.91 6.05 -5.00
C GLY A 88 -16.12 7.22 -4.36
N VAL A 89 -15.00 6.93 -3.74
CA VAL A 89 -14.06 7.93 -3.25
C VAL A 89 -13.11 8.23 -4.42
N ASN A 90 -13.38 9.30 -5.15
CA ASN A 90 -12.47 9.76 -6.19
C ASN A 90 -11.13 10.12 -5.52
N SER A 91 -10.15 9.28 -5.73
CA SER A 91 -8.83 9.42 -5.16
C SER A 91 -8.10 10.61 -5.76
N ILE A 92 -7.67 11.53 -4.89
CA ILE A 92 -6.35 12.16 -4.89
C ILE A 92 -5.87 12.70 -6.25
N GLU A 93 -6.64 13.57 -6.88
CA GLU A 93 -6.07 14.56 -7.82
C GLU A 93 -5.48 15.79 -7.11
N ASN A 94 -5.62 15.91 -5.79
CA ASN A 94 -5.29 17.15 -5.08
C ASN A 94 -3.86 17.21 -4.53
N ASP A 95 -3.17 16.09 -4.29
CA ASP A 95 -1.81 16.13 -3.72
C ASP A 95 -0.71 16.43 -4.76
N VAL A 96 -0.98 16.22 -6.05
CA VAL A 96 0.00 16.55 -7.10
C VAL A 96 -0.04 18.02 -7.50
N LEU A 97 -1.16 18.71 -7.29
CA LEU A 97 -1.30 20.14 -7.60
C LEU A 97 -0.65 21.05 -6.55
N ASP A 98 -0.58 20.63 -5.28
CA ASP A 98 0.05 21.43 -4.22
C ASP A 98 1.59 21.44 -4.29
N VAL A 99 2.21 20.40 -4.82
CA VAL A 99 3.67 20.37 -5.01
C VAL A 99 4.10 21.33 -6.13
N ASN A 100 3.32 21.41 -7.20
CA ASN A 100 3.63 22.31 -8.34
C ASN A 100 3.31 23.79 -8.04
N SER A 101 2.34 24.08 -7.17
CA SER A 101 2.05 25.47 -6.74
C SER A 101 3.13 26.02 -5.82
N SER A 102 3.72 25.18 -4.98
CA SER A 102 4.82 25.56 -4.07
C SER A 102 6.12 25.89 -4.81
N THR A 103 6.42 25.18 -5.89
CA THR A 103 7.64 25.37 -6.68
C THR A 103 7.57 26.68 -7.50
N SER A 104 6.41 27.02 -8.07
CA SER A 104 6.23 28.27 -8.84
C SER A 104 6.27 29.54 -7.96
N THR A 105 5.93 29.41 -6.68
CA THR A 105 6.00 30.54 -5.74
C THR A 105 7.44 30.79 -5.27
N VAL A 106 8.26 29.75 -5.14
CA VAL A 106 9.68 29.88 -4.78
C VAL A 106 10.48 30.51 -5.93
N GLU A 107 10.24 30.10 -7.17
CA GLU A 107 10.91 30.69 -8.34
C GLU A 107 10.57 32.18 -8.54
N LYS A 108 9.33 32.59 -8.31
CA LYS A 108 8.92 34.02 -8.37
C LYS A 108 9.59 34.86 -7.28
N ASN A 109 9.76 34.32 -6.08
CA ASN A 109 10.41 35.05 -5.00
C ASN A 109 11.93 35.18 -5.19
N ILE A 110 12.58 34.23 -5.84
CA ILE A 110 14.00 34.30 -6.19
C ILE A 110 14.25 35.37 -7.26
N SER A 111 13.41 35.46 -8.28
CA SER A 111 13.53 36.46 -9.34
C SER A 111 13.27 37.89 -8.87
N LEU A 112 12.38 38.10 -7.88
CA LEU A 112 12.09 39.41 -7.29
C LEU A 112 13.25 39.92 -6.40
N ASN A 113 13.98 39.04 -5.72
CA ASN A 113 15.10 39.44 -4.88
C ASN A 113 16.37 39.79 -5.67
N GLN A 114 16.53 39.23 -6.87
CA GLN A 114 17.67 39.55 -7.75
C GLN A 114 17.56 40.92 -8.43
N VAL A 115 16.35 41.47 -8.56
CA VAL A 115 16.14 42.82 -9.17
C VAL A 115 16.36 43.96 -8.18
N GLN A 116 16.40 43.68 -6.86
CA GLN A 116 16.62 44.70 -5.83
C GLN A 116 18.06 44.87 -5.38
N GLU A 117 19.01 44.06 -5.85
CA GLU A 117 20.44 44.19 -5.56
C GLU A 117 21.24 44.91 -6.67
N GLU A 118 20.59 45.38 -7.75
CA GLU A 118 21.23 46.12 -8.87
C GLU A 118 20.83 47.61 -8.96
N GLU A 119 20.24 48.22 -7.92
CA GLU A 119 20.11 49.68 -7.75
C GLU A 119 20.98 50.13 -6.52
#